data_f9a0c6dc1c2daaaa655d4378e7aeef3b
#
_entry.id   f9a0c6dc1c2daaaa655d4378e7aeef3b
#
_cell.length_a   1.000
_cell.length_b   1.000
_cell.length_c   1.000
_cell.angle_alpha   90.00
_cell.angle_beta   90.00
_cell.angle_gamma   90.00
#
_symmetry.space_group_name_H-M   'P 1'
#
loop_
_entity.id
_entity.type
_entity.pdbx_description
1 polymer ?
#
loop_
_entity_poly.entity_id
_entity_poly.type
_entity_poly.pdbx_seq_one_letter_code
_entity_poly.pdbx_strand_id
1 'polypeptide(L)'
;MPHDQLPPFVLKNGETFAMLDSRAEINPVTHPDSGIFYRGMRHVSRLELLLWDHPANVLSSTERGEMGVHVSHLSNQDGTVHLERSSILTATSFLQQISFTSYAEAPLCVPIRLLFDTDFRDIFEVRGYQRPHRGRTVRS
;
A
#
# COMPACT_ATOMS: atom_id res chain seq x y z
N MET A 1 20.64 -1.13 9.45
CA MET A 1 19.90 -0.28 8.53
C MET A 1 18.42 -0.58 8.61
N PRO A 2 17.59 0.37 8.99
CA PRO A 2 16.16 0.12 9.06
C PRO A 2 15.60 -0.21 7.68
N HIS A 3 14.67 -1.15 7.63
CA HIS A 3 14.02 -1.55 6.37
C HIS A 3 13.17 -0.43 5.79
N ASP A 4 12.67 0.46 6.65
CA ASP A 4 11.84 1.58 6.23
C ASP A 4 12.61 2.66 5.46
N GLN A 5 13.94 2.55 5.40
CA GLN A 5 14.76 3.46 4.60
C GLN A 5 14.92 3.04 3.16
N LEU A 6 14.41 1.86 2.79
CA LEU A 6 14.41 1.45 1.39
C LEU A 6 13.42 2.31 0.60
N PRO A 7 13.81 2.73 -0.62
CA PRO A 7 12.91 3.54 -1.44
C PRO A 7 11.64 2.76 -1.75
N PRO A 8 10.47 3.42 -1.78
CA PRO A 8 9.23 2.76 -2.13
C PRO A 8 9.21 2.36 -3.60
N PHE A 9 8.39 1.39 -3.94
CA PHE A 9 8.12 1.02 -5.31
C PHE A 9 7.20 2.06 -5.94
N VAL A 10 7.50 2.47 -7.17
CA VAL A 10 6.73 3.49 -7.87
C VAL A 10 6.05 2.85 -9.07
N LEU A 11 4.73 2.93 -9.09
CA LEU A 11 3.91 2.51 -10.22
C LEU A 11 3.39 3.76 -10.92
N LYS A 12 3.36 3.75 -12.25
CA LYS A 12 2.87 4.89 -13.03
C LYS A 12 1.91 4.43 -14.10
N ASN A 13 0.88 5.25 -14.32
CA ASN A 13 -0.01 5.09 -15.46
C ASN A 13 -0.67 6.45 -15.76
N GLY A 14 -0.22 7.11 -16.85
CA GLY A 14 -0.72 8.42 -17.19
C GLY A 14 -0.41 9.47 -16.13
N GLU A 15 -1.43 10.14 -15.63
CA GLU A 15 -1.30 11.16 -14.57
C GLU A 15 -1.43 10.56 -13.16
N THR A 16 -1.53 9.25 -13.06
CA THR A 16 -1.67 8.53 -11.79
C THR A 16 -0.37 7.85 -11.44
N PHE A 17 0.05 7.94 -10.20
CA PHE A 17 1.18 7.16 -9.72
C PHE A 17 0.93 6.70 -8.29
N ALA A 18 1.53 5.57 -7.94
CA ALA A 18 1.46 5.00 -6.61
C ALA A 18 2.86 4.77 -6.08
N MET A 19 3.09 5.15 -4.84
CA MET A 19 4.33 4.87 -4.11
C MET A 19 4.00 3.92 -2.99
N LEU A 20 4.43 2.67 -3.13
CA LEU A 20 4.09 1.57 -2.24
C LEU A 20 5.35 1.02 -1.59
N ASP A 21 5.20 0.42 -0.41
CA ASP A 21 6.29 -0.33 0.20
C ASP A 21 6.32 -1.78 -0.34
N SER A 22 7.21 -2.60 0.19
CA SER A 22 7.36 -3.99 -0.27
C SER A 22 6.16 -4.88 0.06
N ARG A 23 5.28 -4.45 0.95
CA ARG A 23 4.01 -5.13 1.23
C ARG A 23 2.89 -4.70 0.30
N ALA A 24 3.15 -3.79 -0.64
CA ALA A 24 2.14 -3.12 -1.45
C ALA A 24 1.22 -2.27 -0.59
N GLU A 25 1.78 -1.61 0.42
CA GLU A 25 1.05 -0.80 1.39
C GLU A 25 1.50 0.64 1.35
N ILE A 26 0.65 1.50 1.90
CA ILE A 26 0.92 2.92 2.07
C ILE A 26 0.88 3.18 3.56
N ASN A 27 2.03 3.54 4.13
CA ASN A 27 2.16 3.82 5.57
C ASN A 27 2.82 5.19 5.74
N PRO A 28 2.04 6.21 6.16
CA PRO A 28 2.57 7.57 6.27
C PRO A 28 3.57 7.75 7.41
N VAL A 29 3.66 6.80 8.33
CA VAL A 29 4.63 6.86 9.43
C VAL A 29 6.03 6.46 8.95
N THR A 30 6.12 5.36 8.19
CA THR A 30 7.40 4.87 7.70
C THR A 30 7.83 5.55 6.41
N HIS A 31 6.87 5.90 5.54
CA HIS A 31 7.12 6.55 4.26
C HIS A 31 6.14 7.71 4.08
N PRO A 32 6.46 8.91 4.62
CA PRO A 32 5.51 10.03 4.62
C PRO A 32 5.05 10.48 3.24
N ASP A 33 5.87 10.28 2.22
CA ASP A 33 5.55 10.68 0.85
C ASP A 33 4.97 9.55 0.02
N SER A 34 4.69 8.38 0.63
CA SER A 34 3.98 7.31 -0.06
C SER A 34 2.50 7.66 -0.24
N GLY A 35 1.87 7.01 -1.22
CA GLY A 35 0.47 7.24 -1.48
C GLY A 35 0.08 6.89 -2.90
N ILE A 36 -1.18 7.10 -3.21
CA ILE A 36 -1.68 7.03 -4.58
C ILE A 36 -2.10 8.45 -4.98
N PHE A 37 -1.49 8.95 -6.04
CA PHE A 37 -1.64 10.33 -6.48
C PHE A 37 -2.27 10.37 -7.86
N TYR A 38 -3.18 11.32 -8.05
CA TYR A 38 -3.78 11.61 -9.32
C TYR A 38 -3.71 13.12 -9.55
N ARG A 39 -3.10 13.53 -10.65
CA ARG A 39 -2.91 14.96 -11.00
C ARG A 39 -2.27 15.75 -9.86
N GLY A 40 -1.27 15.14 -9.22
CA GLY A 40 -0.51 15.80 -8.15
C GLY A 40 -1.19 15.85 -6.80
N MET A 41 -2.35 15.23 -6.64
CA MET A 41 -3.08 15.21 -5.37
C MET A 41 -3.14 13.79 -4.83
N ARG A 42 -2.87 13.62 -3.54
CA ARG A 42 -2.88 12.31 -2.90
C ARG A 42 -4.30 11.88 -2.56
N HIS A 43 -4.77 10.84 -3.23
CA HIS A 43 -6.11 10.29 -3.00
C HIS A 43 -6.12 9.17 -1.98
N VAL A 44 -5.02 8.44 -1.82
CA VAL A 44 -4.89 7.44 -0.77
C VAL A 44 -3.63 7.75 0.01
N SER A 45 -3.78 8.01 1.30
CA SER A 45 -2.69 8.37 2.20
C SER A 45 -2.32 7.24 3.16
N ARG A 46 -3.17 6.22 3.27
CA ARG A 46 -2.92 5.05 4.09
C ARG A 46 -3.61 3.84 3.48
N LEU A 47 -2.90 2.71 3.45
CA LEU A 47 -3.43 1.43 3.00
C LEU A 47 -2.62 0.33 3.66
N GLU A 48 -3.22 -0.36 4.64
CA GLU A 48 -2.54 -1.39 5.41
C GLU A 48 -3.45 -2.60 5.58
N LEU A 49 -2.87 -3.79 5.49
CA LEU A 49 -3.56 -5.06 5.74
C LEU A 49 -2.96 -5.73 6.95
N LEU A 50 -3.80 -6.05 7.92
CA LEU A 50 -3.39 -6.75 9.12
C LEU A 50 -4.03 -8.13 9.18
N LEU A 51 -3.26 -9.12 9.58
CA LEU A 51 -3.71 -10.48 9.87
C LEU A 51 -3.55 -10.71 11.36
N TRP A 52 -4.62 -11.06 12.05
CA TRP A 52 -4.62 -11.14 13.53
C TRP A 52 -4.02 -9.87 14.15
N ASP A 53 -4.39 -8.71 13.59
CA ASP A 53 -3.89 -7.39 14.01
C ASP A 53 -2.37 -7.19 13.89
N HIS A 54 -1.69 -7.97 13.04
CA HIS A 54 -0.27 -7.85 12.78
C HIS A 54 0.02 -7.66 11.30
N PRO A 55 1.00 -6.84 10.94
CA PRO A 55 1.40 -6.74 9.55
C PRO A 55 2.03 -8.05 9.08
N ALA A 56 1.87 -8.37 7.81
CA ALA A 56 2.45 -9.56 7.22
C ALA A 56 3.96 -9.38 7.01
N ASN A 57 4.69 -10.49 7.05
CA ASN A 57 6.12 -10.51 6.75
C ASN A 57 6.34 -10.60 5.24
N VAL A 58 7.30 -9.86 4.73
CA VAL A 58 7.63 -9.87 3.32
C VAL A 58 8.53 -11.04 3.00
N LEU A 59 8.12 -11.88 2.05
CA LEU A 59 8.95 -12.98 1.53
C LEU A 59 9.69 -12.53 0.28
N SER A 60 8.98 -11.87 -0.65
CA SER A 60 9.57 -11.31 -1.85
C SER A 60 8.65 -10.24 -2.43
N SER A 61 9.21 -9.41 -3.30
CA SER A 61 8.46 -8.34 -3.92
C SER A 61 9.08 -8.04 -5.28
N THR A 62 8.24 -7.94 -6.31
CA THR A 62 8.66 -7.59 -7.66
C THR A 62 7.74 -6.51 -8.21
N GLU A 63 8.26 -5.68 -9.10
CA GLU A 63 7.45 -4.62 -9.70
C GLU A 63 7.82 -4.38 -11.16
N ARG A 64 6.84 -3.90 -11.90
CA ARG A 64 6.98 -3.36 -13.24
C ARG A 64 6.34 -1.98 -13.22
N GLY A 65 7.07 -0.99 -12.69
CA GLY A 65 6.54 0.34 -12.44
C GLY A 65 5.99 1.01 -13.69
N GLU A 66 6.65 0.83 -14.81
CA GLU A 66 6.23 1.38 -16.11
C GLU A 66 4.94 0.73 -16.63
N MET A 67 4.61 -0.46 -16.14
CA MET A 67 3.37 -1.16 -16.48
C MET A 67 2.31 -1.02 -15.39
N GLY A 68 2.65 -0.37 -14.27
CA GLY A 68 1.72 -0.18 -13.16
C GLY A 68 1.44 -1.46 -12.38
N VAL A 69 2.39 -2.39 -12.30
CA VAL A 69 2.19 -3.70 -11.67
C VAL A 69 3.18 -3.92 -10.54
N HIS A 70 2.69 -4.42 -9.42
CA HIS A 70 3.50 -4.80 -8.25
C HIS A 70 2.95 -6.10 -7.69
N VAL A 71 3.82 -7.04 -7.33
CA VAL A 71 3.43 -8.31 -6.72
C VAL A 71 4.28 -8.55 -5.48
N SER A 72 3.61 -8.75 -4.35
CA SER A 72 4.25 -9.08 -3.08
C SER A 72 3.85 -10.48 -2.64
N HIS A 73 4.82 -11.24 -2.17
CA HIS A 73 4.59 -12.52 -1.51
C HIS A 73 4.83 -12.33 -0.01
N LEU A 74 3.85 -12.63 0.78
CA LEU A 74 3.83 -12.33 2.20
C LEU A 74 3.45 -13.57 3.00
N SER A 75 3.71 -13.56 4.29
CA SER A 75 3.25 -14.59 5.21
C SER A 75 2.85 -13.99 6.54
N ASN A 76 2.04 -14.73 7.30
CA ASN A 76 1.82 -14.42 8.70
C ASN A 76 3.08 -14.75 9.51
N GLN A 77 3.04 -14.52 10.83
CA GLN A 77 4.24 -14.61 11.66
C GLN A 77 4.81 -16.02 11.74
N ASP A 78 3.95 -17.07 11.77
CA ASP A 78 4.42 -18.45 11.88
C ASP A 78 4.52 -19.17 10.53
N GLY A 79 4.19 -18.51 9.44
CA GLY A 79 4.31 -19.06 8.10
C GLY A 79 3.21 -20.01 7.67
N THR A 80 2.15 -20.17 8.46
CA THR A 80 1.05 -21.07 8.11
C THR A 80 0.13 -20.52 7.05
N VAL A 81 0.15 -19.19 6.84
CA VAL A 81 -0.67 -18.52 5.81
C VAL A 81 0.24 -17.72 4.91
N HIS A 82 0.17 -17.99 3.62
CA HIS A 82 0.86 -17.23 2.60
C HIS A 82 -0.12 -16.38 1.83
N LEU A 83 0.33 -15.19 1.43
CA LEU A 83 -0.46 -14.26 0.64
C LEU A 83 0.32 -13.88 -0.61
N GLU A 84 -0.40 -13.81 -1.72
CA GLU A 84 0.09 -13.14 -2.92
C GLU A 84 -0.77 -11.91 -3.12
N ARG A 85 -0.16 -10.73 -3.05
CA ARG A 85 -0.84 -9.46 -3.18
C ARG A 85 -0.40 -8.78 -4.45
N SER A 86 -1.27 -8.79 -5.44
CA SER A 86 -1.02 -8.20 -6.76
C SER A 86 -1.69 -6.84 -6.83
N SER A 87 -0.95 -5.83 -7.23
CA SER A 87 -1.44 -4.46 -7.35
C SER A 87 -1.31 -4.00 -8.78
N ILE A 88 -2.37 -3.41 -9.31
CA ILE A 88 -2.40 -2.91 -10.69
C ILE A 88 -2.91 -1.48 -10.65
N LEU A 89 -2.11 -0.57 -11.20
CA LEU A 89 -2.48 0.82 -11.35
C LEU A 89 -2.89 1.08 -12.79
N THR A 90 -4.14 1.50 -12.98
CA THR A 90 -4.61 2.01 -14.28
C THR A 90 -4.61 3.54 -14.25
N ALA A 91 -4.98 4.16 -15.35
CA ALA A 91 -5.04 5.61 -15.42
C ALA A 91 -6.04 6.22 -14.42
N THR A 92 -7.06 5.45 -14.00
CA THR A 92 -8.15 5.95 -13.16
C THR A 92 -8.46 5.05 -11.97
N SER A 93 -7.73 3.94 -11.78
CA SER A 93 -8.05 2.96 -10.75
C SER A 93 -6.80 2.33 -10.16
N PHE A 94 -6.91 1.93 -8.91
CA PHE A 94 -5.92 1.09 -8.26
C PHE A 94 -6.63 -0.17 -7.78
N LEU A 95 -6.17 -1.33 -8.25
CA LEU A 95 -6.79 -2.62 -7.97
C LEU A 95 -5.78 -3.50 -7.25
N GLN A 96 -6.24 -4.16 -6.20
CA GLN A 96 -5.45 -5.17 -5.52
C GLN A 96 -6.21 -6.48 -5.46
N GLN A 97 -5.52 -7.57 -5.76
CA GLN A 97 -6.01 -8.92 -5.60
C GLN A 97 -5.13 -9.61 -4.57
N ILE A 98 -5.75 -10.18 -3.55
CA ILE A 98 -5.02 -10.85 -2.47
C ILE A 98 -5.48 -12.31 -2.44
N SER A 99 -4.54 -13.22 -2.69
CA SER A 99 -4.79 -14.65 -2.66
C SER A 99 -4.16 -15.24 -1.40
N PHE A 100 -4.94 -16.01 -0.67
CA PHE A 100 -4.52 -16.65 0.58
C PHE A 100 -4.31 -18.13 0.36
N THR A 101 -3.22 -18.68 0.88
CA THR A 101 -2.96 -20.12 0.87
C THR A 101 -2.64 -20.53 2.31
N SER A 102 -3.40 -21.52 2.81
CA SER A 102 -3.18 -22.09 4.14
C SER A 102 -2.31 -23.33 4.03
N TYR A 103 -1.28 -23.40 4.86
CA TYR A 103 -0.46 -24.57 5.03
C TYR A 103 -0.71 -25.26 6.37
N ALA A 104 -1.76 -24.86 7.07
CA ALA A 104 -2.17 -25.50 8.31
C ALA A 104 -2.82 -26.84 8.02
N GLU A 105 -2.73 -27.76 8.98
CA GLU A 105 -3.31 -29.11 8.84
C GLU A 105 -4.83 -29.09 8.97
N ALA A 106 -5.37 -28.10 9.68
CA ALA A 106 -6.80 -27.94 9.89
C ALA A 106 -7.26 -26.61 9.25
N PRO A 107 -8.56 -26.49 8.94
CA PRO A 107 -9.08 -25.21 8.43
C PRO A 107 -8.82 -24.08 9.41
N LEU A 108 -8.45 -22.93 8.87
CA LEU A 108 -8.14 -21.72 9.63
C LEU A 108 -9.16 -20.62 9.35
N CYS A 109 -9.52 -19.92 10.43
CA CYS A 109 -10.25 -18.66 10.31
C CYS A 109 -9.23 -17.54 10.47
N VAL A 110 -9.07 -16.73 9.43
CA VAL A 110 -8.05 -15.67 9.39
C VAL A 110 -8.72 -14.31 9.56
N PRO A 111 -8.58 -13.66 10.72
CA PRO A 111 -9.10 -12.30 10.88
C PRO A 111 -8.27 -11.34 10.04
N ILE A 112 -8.96 -10.57 9.20
CA ILE A 112 -8.34 -9.60 8.30
C ILE A 112 -8.86 -8.22 8.64
N ARG A 113 -7.96 -7.24 8.73
CA ARG A 113 -8.33 -5.83 8.86
C ARG A 113 -7.64 -5.04 7.76
N LEU A 114 -8.42 -4.28 7.02
CA LEU A 114 -7.90 -3.37 6.00
C LEU A 114 -8.12 -1.94 6.48
N LEU A 115 -7.04 -1.19 6.60
CA LEU A 115 -7.06 0.20 7.03
C LEU A 115 -6.70 1.08 5.84
N PHE A 116 -7.52 2.10 5.59
CA PHE A 116 -7.25 3.04 4.51
C PHE A 116 -7.71 4.43 4.90
N ASP A 117 -7.09 5.43 4.28
CA ASP A 117 -7.38 6.84 4.57
C ASP A 117 -7.05 7.68 3.34
N THR A 118 -7.57 8.91 3.35
CA THR A 118 -7.27 9.91 2.33
C THR A 118 -7.09 11.26 2.99
N ASP A 119 -6.20 12.09 2.46
CA ASP A 119 -5.98 13.44 2.99
C ASP A 119 -6.05 14.53 1.91
N PHE A 120 -6.10 14.15 0.64
CA PHE A 120 -6.19 15.08 -0.50
C PHE A 120 -5.11 16.17 -0.48
N ARG A 121 -3.94 15.85 0.03
CA ARG A 121 -2.81 16.76 -0.02
C ARG A 121 -2.23 16.82 -1.42
N ASP A 122 -1.81 17.99 -1.87
CA ASP A 122 -1.05 18.03 -3.10
C ASP A 122 0.38 17.54 -2.86
N ILE A 123 1.10 17.24 -3.96
CA ILE A 123 2.41 16.64 -3.86
C ILE A 123 3.42 17.56 -3.15
N PHE A 124 3.24 18.87 -3.24
CA PHE A 124 4.13 19.81 -2.56
C PHE A 124 3.89 19.79 -1.05
N GLU A 125 2.64 19.71 -0.60
CA GLU A 125 2.31 19.56 0.81
C GLU A 125 2.88 18.25 1.39
N VAL A 126 2.78 17.15 0.64
CA VAL A 126 3.30 15.85 1.05
C VAL A 126 4.81 15.91 1.26
N ARG A 127 5.52 16.74 0.46
CA ARG A 127 6.95 16.92 0.56
C ARG A 127 7.37 18.00 1.56
N GLY A 128 6.42 18.54 2.34
CA GLY A 128 6.73 19.47 3.42
C GLY A 128 6.27 20.89 3.23
N TYR A 129 5.71 21.26 2.09
CA TYR A 129 5.15 22.60 1.89
C TYR A 129 3.81 22.72 2.60
N GLN A 130 3.52 23.88 3.12
CA GLN A 130 2.26 24.14 3.82
C GLN A 130 1.35 25.01 2.99
N ARG A 131 0.04 24.74 3.09
CA ARG A 131 -0.99 25.54 2.46
C ARG A 131 -1.74 26.31 3.52
N PRO A 132 -2.06 27.60 3.27
CA PRO A 132 -2.84 28.39 4.24
C PRO A 132 -4.27 27.87 4.44
N HIS A 133 -4.84 27.23 3.40
CA HIS A 133 -6.18 26.66 3.49
C HIS A 133 -6.19 25.27 2.88
N ARG A 134 -6.90 24.35 3.50
CA ARG A 134 -7.07 22.97 3.05
C ARG A 134 -8.54 22.62 3.00
N GLY A 135 -8.90 21.77 2.05
CA GLY A 135 -10.22 21.19 2.00
C GLY A 135 -10.50 20.32 3.22
N ARG A 136 -11.76 20.01 3.44
CA ARG A 136 -12.20 19.19 4.55
C ARG A 136 -12.45 17.77 4.10
N THR A 137 -11.91 16.80 4.82
CA THR A 137 -12.15 15.38 4.57
C THR A 137 -13.16 14.87 5.59
N VAL A 138 -14.23 14.24 5.09
CA VAL A 138 -15.25 13.60 5.94
C VAL A 138 -14.99 12.11 5.94
N ARG A 139 -14.86 11.51 7.12
CA ARG A 139 -14.62 10.09 7.31
C ARG A 139 -15.84 9.42 7.89
N SER A 140 -16.13 8.23 7.38
CA SER A 140 -17.24 7.42 7.88
C SER A 140 -16.72 6.24 8.68
#